data_8bedae1538497d12d2ccc84a9cf2babe
#
_entry.id   8bedae1538497d12d2ccc84a9cf2babe
#
_cell.length_a   1.000
_cell.length_b   1.000
_cell.length_c   1.000
_cell.angle_alpha   90.00
_cell.angle_beta   90.00
_cell.angle_gamma   90.00
#
_symmetry.space_group_name_H-M   'P 1'
#
loop_
_entity.id
_entity.type
_entity.pdbx_description
1 polymer ?
#
loop_
_entity_poly.entity_id
_entity_poly.type
_entity_poly.pdbx_seq_one_letter_code
_entity_poly.pdbx_strand_id
1 'polypeptide(L)'
;MRTDPADQAITEVPSILADRAGYLVTTAARTPSVHNTQPWRFRVGQSAIELYCDPRRKLRADPAGRKMLISCGAALFGLRLAVRSLGYLPVAELLPEPRRTRLLGRVTLGAPVPVNAMEHEML
;
A
#
# COMPACT_ATOMS: atom_id res chain seq x y z
N MET A 1 3.94 28.99 -12.67
CA MET A 1 4.42 28.41 -11.41
C MET A 1 5.85 27.94 -11.51
N ARG A 2 6.66 28.42 -10.67
CA ARG A 2 8.07 28.06 -10.72
C ARG A 2 8.44 27.23 -9.49
N THR A 3 9.23 26.19 -9.71
CA THR A 3 9.64 25.29 -8.66
C THR A 3 11.11 25.54 -8.34
N ASP A 4 11.44 25.77 -7.08
CA ASP A 4 12.82 25.92 -6.65
C ASP A 4 13.45 24.54 -6.39
N PRO A 5 14.76 24.48 -6.13
CA PRO A 5 15.45 23.20 -5.91
C PRO A 5 14.90 22.42 -4.73
N ALA A 6 14.42 23.08 -3.68
CA ALA A 6 13.86 22.40 -2.52
C ALA A 6 12.54 21.71 -2.88
N ASP A 7 11.71 22.38 -3.67
CA ASP A 7 10.46 21.79 -4.13
C ASP A 7 10.73 20.58 -5.03
N GLN A 8 11.72 20.66 -5.89
CA GLN A 8 12.09 19.54 -6.76
C GLN A 8 12.57 18.34 -5.93
N ALA A 9 13.39 18.59 -4.91
CA ALA A 9 13.86 17.52 -4.04
C ALA A 9 12.71 16.84 -3.30
N ILE A 10 11.74 17.62 -2.83
CA ILE A 10 10.56 17.09 -2.14
C ILE A 10 9.69 16.23 -3.07
N THR A 11 9.59 16.62 -4.33
CA THR A 11 8.72 15.91 -5.28
C THR A 11 9.36 14.66 -5.86
N GLU A 12 10.66 14.44 -5.72
CA GLU A 12 11.31 13.22 -6.24
C GLU A 12 10.73 11.95 -5.64
N VAL A 13 10.54 11.88 -4.32
CA VAL A 13 9.97 10.72 -3.67
C VAL A 13 8.53 10.47 -4.12
N PRO A 14 7.65 11.50 -4.14
CA PRO A 14 6.32 11.32 -4.71
C PRO A 14 6.33 10.88 -6.17
N SER A 15 7.27 11.40 -6.99
CA SER A 15 7.41 10.97 -8.39
C SER A 15 7.76 9.50 -8.50
N ILE A 16 8.71 9.01 -7.69
CA ILE A 16 9.09 7.60 -7.68
C ILE A 16 7.89 6.75 -7.30
N LEU A 17 7.14 7.15 -6.28
CA LEU A 17 5.97 6.43 -5.84
C LEU A 17 4.92 6.36 -6.95
N ALA A 18 4.65 7.48 -7.61
CA ALA A 18 3.69 7.54 -8.70
C ALA A 18 4.14 6.67 -9.88
N ASP A 19 5.42 6.75 -10.25
CA ASP A 19 5.98 5.98 -11.37
C ASP A 19 5.92 4.48 -11.11
N ARG A 20 6.05 4.06 -9.87
CA ARG A 20 6.06 2.65 -9.47
C ARG A 20 4.72 2.15 -8.94
N ALA A 21 3.71 3.01 -8.94
CA ALA A 21 2.41 2.67 -8.37
C ALA A 21 1.80 1.42 -9.01
N GLY A 22 1.92 1.28 -10.31
CA GLY A 22 1.41 0.11 -11.02
C GLY A 22 2.03 -1.18 -10.50
N TYR A 23 3.35 -1.20 -10.36
CA TYR A 23 4.06 -2.35 -9.80
C TYR A 23 3.63 -2.63 -8.36
N LEU A 24 3.58 -1.59 -7.53
CA LEU A 24 3.25 -1.73 -6.11
C LEU A 24 1.84 -2.26 -5.91
N VAL A 25 0.87 -1.68 -6.60
CA VAL A 25 -0.52 -2.08 -6.48
C VAL A 25 -0.73 -3.48 -7.06
N THR A 26 -0.14 -3.78 -8.21
CA THR A 26 -0.26 -5.11 -8.82
C THR A 26 0.33 -6.18 -7.92
N THR A 27 1.48 -5.91 -7.31
CA THR A 27 2.13 -6.85 -6.39
C THR A 27 1.27 -7.09 -5.16
N ALA A 28 0.74 -6.02 -4.57
CA ALA A 28 -0.15 -6.13 -3.41
C ALA A 28 -1.44 -6.87 -3.76
N ALA A 29 -2.00 -6.62 -4.94
CA ALA A 29 -3.25 -7.23 -5.37
C ALA A 29 -3.11 -8.72 -5.70
N ARG A 30 -1.90 -9.25 -5.84
CA ARG A 30 -1.67 -10.69 -5.99
C ARG A 30 -1.83 -11.44 -4.68
N THR A 31 -1.95 -10.74 -3.57
CA THR A 31 -2.18 -11.36 -2.27
C THR A 31 -3.45 -12.19 -2.32
N PRO A 32 -3.42 -13.43 -1.81
CA PRO A 32 -4.64 -14.24 -1.74
C PRO A 32 -5.70 -13.56 -0.88
N SER A 33 -6.94 -13.70 -1.28
CA SER A 33 -8.08 -13.25 -0.49
C SER A 33 -9.07 -14.39 -0.31
N VAL A 34 -9.90 -14.30 0.73
CA VAL A 34 -10.87 -15.35 1.01
C VAL A 34 -11.82 -15.46 -0.18
N HIS A 35 -11.88 -16.64 -0.79
CA HIS A 35 -12.67 -16.91 -1.99
C HIS A 35 -12.38 -15.94 -3.14
N ASN A 36 -11.16 -15.39 -3.18
CA ASN A 36 -10.74 -14.47 -4.23
C ASN A 36 -11.66 -13.25 -4.37
N THR A 37 -12.22 -12.78 -3.26
CA THR A 37 -13.12 -11.62 -3.27
C THR A 37 -12.40 -10.31 -3.56
N GLN A 38 -11.10 -10.25 -3.26
CA GLN A 38 -10.29 -9.05 -3.44
C GLN A 38 -10.99 -7.79 -2.91
N PRO A 39 -11.28 -7.75 -1.60
CA PRO A 39 -12.17 -6.73 -1.02
C PRO A 39 -11.44 -5.42 -0.70
N TRP A 40 -10.45 -5.08 -1.48
CA TRP A 40 -9.64 -3.89 -1.28
C TRP A 40 -9.73 -2.95 -2.46
N ARG A 41 -9.47 -1.68 -2.19
CA ARG A 41 -9.29 -0.66 -3.21
C ARG A 41 -8.05 0.16 -2.85
N PHE A 42 -7.24 0.45 -3.84
CA PHE A 42 -6.05 1.27 -3.65
C PHE A 42 -6.30 2.66 -4.24
N ARG A 43 -5.86 3.67 -3.51
CA ARG A 43 -5.84 5.03 -4.01
C ARG A 43 -4.39 5.49 -4.05
N VAL A 44 -3.91 5.81 -5.25
CA VAL A 44 -2.54 6.26 -5.45
C VAL A 44 -2.52 7.77 -5.43
N GLY A 45 -1.85 8.33 -4.43
CA GLY A 45 -1.58 9.76 -4.36
C GLY A 45 -0.14 10.06 -4.75
N GLN A 46 0.24 11.32 -4.65
CA GLN A 46 1.61 11.72 -4.98
C GLN A 46 2.61 11.29 -3.90
N SER A 47 2.19 11.23 -2.66
CA SER A 47 3.08 10.94 -1.53
C SER A 47 2.74 9.66 -0.79
N ALA A 48 1.63 9.00 -1.12
CA ALA A 48 1.20 7.83 -0.40
C ALA A 48 0.30 6.95 -1.26
N ILE A 49 0.27 5.66 -0.93
CA ILE A 49 -0.75 4.75 -1.44
C ILE A 49 -1.65 4.40 -0.27
N GLU A 50 -2.94 4.60 -0.44
CA GLU A 50 -3.94 4.31 0.57
C GLU A 50 -4.68 3.04 0.22
N LEU A 51 -4.92 2.22 1.23
CA LEU A 51 -5.67 0.98 1.10
C LEU A 51 -7.02 1.13 1.80
N TYR A 52 -8.07 0.94 1.05
CA TYR A 52 -9.45 0.97 1.56
C TYR A 52 -10.04 -0.43 1.48
N CYS A 53 -10.89 -0.79 2.44
CA CYS A 53 -11.75 -1.95 2.27
C CYS A 53 -12.95 -1.58 1.41
N ASP A 54 -13.44 -2.57 0.67
CA ASP A 54 -14.64 -2.41 -0.17
C ASP A 54 -15.72 -3.36 0.32
N PRO A 55 -16.64 -2.89 1.17
CA PRO A 55 -17.70 -3.75 1.75
C PRO A 55 -18.61 -4.39 0.70
N ARG A 56 -18.66 -3.83 -0.51
CA ARG A 56 -19.48 -4.40 -1.59
C ARG A 56 -18.98 -5.76 -2.05
N ARG A 57 -17.69 -6.07 -1.77
CA ARG A 57 -17.08 -7.34 -2.13
C ARG A 57 -17.00 -8.31 -0.95
N LYS A 58 -17.66 -7.97 0.14
CA LYS A 58 -17.73 -8.82 1.32
C LYS A 58 -18.62 -10.03 1.04
N LEU A 59 -18.18 -11.19 1.54
CA LEU A 59 -18.99 -12.41 1.42
C LEU A 59 -20.22 -12.31 2.31
N ARG A 60 -21.34 -12.93 1.87
CA ARG A 60 -22.54 -13.04 2.70
C ARG A 60 -22.27 -13.80 4.00
N ALA A 61 -21.37 -14.78 3.94
CA ALA A 61 -20.99 -15.56 5.11
C ALA A 61 -20.07 -14.80 6.06
N ASP A 62 -19.72 -13.55 5.74
CA ASP A 62 -18.83 -12.71 6.53
C ASP A 62 -19.53 -11.38 6.87
N PRO A 63 -20.66 -11.42 7.58
CA PRO A 63 -21.45 -10.20 7.79
C PRO A 63 -20.72 -9.13 8.60
N ALA A 64 -19.83 -9.53 9.52
CA ALA A 64 -19.04 -8.60 10.31
C ALA A 64 -17.81 -8.08 9.56
N GLY A 65 -17.48 -8.65 8.38
CA GLY A 65 -16.33 -8.22 7.60
C GLY A 65 -14.99 -8.67 8.14
N ARG A 66 -14.93 -9.66 9.01
CA ARG A 66 -13.67 -10.13 9.59
C ARG A 66 -12.72 -10.71 8.55
N LYS A 67 -13.26 -11.55 7.66
CA LYS A 67 -12.47 -12.15 6.57
C LYS A 67 -12.04 -11.09 5.57
N MET A 68 -12.91 -10.10 5.32
CA MET A 68 -12.57 -8.96 4.50
C MET A 68 -11.37 -8.21 5.07
N LEU A 69 -11.37 -7.94 6.37
CA LEU A 69 -10.29 -7.22 7.03
C LEU A 69 -8.99 -8.02 7.04
N ILE A 70 -9.07 -9.35 7.20
CA ILE A 70 -7.88 -10.22 7.11
C ILE A 70 -7.27 -10.14 5.72
N SER A 71 -8.11 -10.22 4.68
CA SER A 71 -7.63 -10.12 3.30
C SER A 71 -7.00 -8.76 3.02
N CYS A 72 -7.61 -7.68 3.49
CA CYS A 72 -7.06 -6.33 3.33
C CYS A 72 -5.73 -6.17 4.09
N GLY A 73 -5.62 -6.75 5.29
CA GLY A 73 -4.37 -6.75 6.05
C GLY A 73 -3.25 -7.45 5.31
N ALA A 74 -3.55 -8.57 4.66
CA ALA A 74 -2.58 -9.29 3.85
C ALA A 74 -2.16 -8.46 2.63
N ALA A 75 -3.09 -7.74 1.99
CA ALA A 75 -2.76 -6.85 0.88
C ALA A 75 -1.87 -5.69 1.34
N LEU A 76 -2.12 -5.15 2.53
CA LEU A 76 -1.27 -4.11 3.10
C LEU A 76 0.15 -4.62 3.34
N PHE A 77 0.27 -5.83 3.85
CA PHE A 77 1.58 -6.45 4.04
C PHE A 77 2.29 -6.63 2.69
N GLY A 78 1.58 -7.10 1.66
CA GLY A 78 2.12 -7.22 0.31
C GLY A 78 2.60 -5.89 -0.25
N LEU A 79 1.86 -4.81 0.00
CA LEU A 79 2.26 -3.48 -0.40
C LEU A 79 3.56 -3.04 0.29
N ARG A 80 3.68 -3.32 1.57
CA ARG A 80 4.90 -3.03 2.33
C ARG A 80 6.10 -3.79 1.77
N LEU A 81 5.93 -5.06 1.46
CA LEU A 81 7.00 -5.85 0.86
C LEU A 81 7.39 -5.31 -0.51
N ALA A 82 6.41 -4.90 -1.31
CA ALA A 82 6.67 -4.32 -2.62
C ALA A 82 7.49 -3.03 -2.52
N VAL A 83 7.15 -2.16 -1.58
CA VAL A 83 7.93 -0.95 -1.31
C VAL A 83 9.35 -1.32 -0.90
N ARG A 84 9.50 -2.31 -0.03
CA ARG A 84 10.83 -2.75 0.40
C ARG A 84 11.65 -3.28 -0.77
N SER A 85 11.03 -3.96 -1.72
CA SER A 85 11.72 -4.51 -2.88
C SER A 85 12.29 -3.43 -3.80
N LEU A 86 11.75 -2.22 -3.74
CA LEU A 86 12.27 -1.08 -4.49
C LEU A 86 13.49 -0.43 -3.82
N GLY A 87 13.88 -0.91 -2.64
CA GLY A 87 15.01 -0.35 -1.91
C GLY A 87 14.65 0.77 -0.95
N TYR A 88 13.40 0.85 -0.53
CA TYR A 88 12.94 1.84 0.45
C TYR A 88 12.32 1.15 1.64
N LEU A 89 12.46 1.76 2.81
CA LEU A 89 11.71 1.32 3.97
C LEU A 89 10.26 1.76 3.81
N PRO A 90 9.30 0.86 3.98
CA PRO A 90 7.90 1.25 3.96
C PRO A 90 7.53 1.93 5.29
N VAL A 91 6.82 3.05 5.21
CA VAL A 91 6.24 3.70 6.37
C VAL A 91 4.74 3.49 6.28
N ALA A 92 4.22 2.66 7.16
CA ALA A 92 2.81 2.28 7.14
C ALA A 92 2.11 2.84 8.37
N GLU A 93 0.99 3.51 8.14
CA GLU A 93 0.08 3.94 9.19
C GLU A 93 -1.18 3.10 9.12
N LEU A 94 -1.57 2.51 10.24
CA LEU A 94 -2.81 1.75 10.34
C LEU A 94 -3.91 2.70 10.81
N LEU A 95 -5.05 2.66 10.13
CA LEU A 95 -6.22 3.51 10.45
C LEU A 95 -5.80 4.98 10.65
N PRO A 96 -5.15 5.57 9.63
CA PRO A 96 -4.55 6.91 9.80
C PRO A 96 -5.56 8.01 10.08
N GLU A 97 -6.82 7.80 9.71
CA GLU A 97 -7.90 8.75 9.93
C GLU A 97 -9.07 7.99 10.53
N PRO A 98 -9.19 7.95 11.87
CA PRO A 98 -10.21 7.11 12.53
C PRO A 98 -11.66 7.38 12.07
N ARG A 99 -11.97 8.59 11.62
CA ARG A 99 -13.30 8.90 11.11
C ARG A 99 -13.58 8.28 9.73
N ARG A 100 -12.53 7.95 8.99
CA ARG A 100 -12.63 7.29 7.69
C ARG A 100 -12.41 5.80 7.90
N THR A 101 -13.44 5.12 8.35
CA THR A 101 -13.34 3.73 8.81
C THR A 101 -12.99 2.74 7.70
N ARG A 102 -13.20 3.10 6.44
CA ARG A 102 -12.82 2.24 5.32
C ARG A 102 -11.37 2.41 4.90
N LEU A 103 -10.72 3.47 5.34
CA LEU A 103 -9.29 3.69 5.11
C LEU A 103 -8.51 2.89 6.14
N LEU A 104 -7.98 1.74 5.71
CA LEU A 104 -7.32 0.80 6.61
C LEU A 104 -5.85 1.10 6.79
N GLY A 105 -5.21 1.62 5.77
CA GLY A 105 -3.78 1.88 5.85
C GLY A 105 -3.32 2.90 4.83
N ARG A 106 -2.20 3.51 5.14
CA ARG A 106 -1.50 4.45 4.26
C ARG A 106 -0.03 4.11 4.27
N VAL A 107 0.55 3.92 3.09
CA VAL A 107 1.96 3.56 2.96
C VAL A 107 2.69 4.63 2.18
N THR A 108 3.80 5.10 2.74
CA THR A 108 4.70 6.05 2.11
C THR A 108 6.09 5.44 1.99
N LEU A 109 6.92 6.02 1.14
CA LEU A 109 8.32 5.64 1.05
C LEU A 109 9.09 6.29 2.19
N GLY A 110 9.78 5.46 2.96
CA GLY A 110 10.71 5.93 3.97
C GLY A 110 12.12 6.09 3.40
N ALA A 111 13.13 5.92 4.25
CA ALA A 111 14.52 6.07 3.84
C ALA A 111 14.90 5.03 2.78
N PRO A 112 15.74 5.40 1.81
CA PRO A 112 16.32 4.43 0.90
C PRO A 112 17.30 3.53 1.66
N VAL A 113 17.06 2.23 1.62
CA VAL A 113 17.91 1.22 2.26
C VAL A 113 18.06 0.07 1.27
N PRO A 114 19.28 -0.25 0.83
CA PRO A 114 19.48 -1.35 -0.11
C PRO A 114 18.94 -2.67 0.43
N VAL A 115 18.38 -3.46 -0.45
CA VAL A 115 17.89 -4.81 -0.11
C VAL A 115 19.11 -5.71 0.04
N ASN A 116 19.24 -6.39 1.19
CA ASN A 116 20.32 -7.34 1.37
C ASN A 116 19.97 -8.70 0.74
N ALA A 117 20.96 -9.61 0.66
CA ALA A 117 20.76 -10.90 0.00
C ALA A 117 19.64 -11.71 0.64
N MET A 118 19.55 -11.71 1.96
CA MET A 118 18.51 -12.45 2.68
C MET A 118 17.13 -11.89 2.40
N GLU A 119 16.99 -10.57 2.42
CA GLU A 119 15.72 -9.94 2.10
C GLU A 119 15.32 -10.21 0.65
N HIS A 120 16.29 -10.21 -0.26
CA HIS A 120 16.03 -10.42 -1.67
C HIS A 120 15.40 -11.80 -1.93
N GLU A 121 15.81 -12.80 -1.19
CA GLU A 121 15.20 -14.13 -1.28
C GLU A 121 13.76 -14.15 -0.77
N MET A 122 13.43 -13.29 0.17
CA MET A 122 12.09 -13.22 0.77
C MET A 122 11.11 -12.40 -0.04
N LEU A 123 11.61 -11.53 -0.90
CA LEU A 123 10.80 -10.64 -1.72
C LEU A 123 10.55 -11.28 -3.10
#